data_457611e85e64e25491d5f8d44897441d
#
_entry.id   457611e85e64e25491d5f8d44897441d
#
_cell.length_a   1.000
_cell.length_b   1.000
_cell.length_c   1.000
_cell.angle_alpha   90.00
_cell.angle_beta   90.00
_cell.angle_gamma   90.00
#
_symmetry.space_group_name_H-M   'P 1'
#
loop_
_entity.id
_entity.type
_entity.pdbx_description
1 polymer ?
#
loop_
_entity_poly.entity_id
_entity_poly.type
_entity_poly.pdbx_seq_one_letter_code
_entity_poly.pdbx_strand_id
1 'polypeptide(L)'
;MGIVIGIDVGISTTKIVGINKDGIVISPLRIKATDPVTSLYGAFGKYLHDNKISLEEVEHVMLTGVGTAYINEPIYGLPTNKADEFLADGLGARYETGIDRMIVVSMGTGTSLVQCDGDRIEHIGGIGIGGGTLQGLSRMLLKTDDIKQVSTLALQGDITNINLLIGDISAQPLSGLPMDATASLFGNAKSNASREDIALGLICMVLQSIGSGTILSSLNTGIKEYVLIGNLTLLPQCKDVFPAMERLYHVHFRIPKHSEFCTAIGAALYYYQGILEKKQKGQHHQGK
;
A
#
# COMPACT_ATOMS: atom_id res chain seq x y z
N MET A 1 21.02 -19.85 9.98
CA MET A 1 19.80 -19.24 9.44
C MET A 1 20.19 -18.37 8.27
N GLY A 2 19.60 -18.63 7.10
CA GLY A 2 19.81 -17.91 5.86
C GLY A 2 18.89 -16.68 5.73
N ILE A 3 18.79 -16.18 4.51
CA ILE A 3 17.93 -15.04 4.16
C ILE A 3 16.56 -15.58 3.79
N VAL A 4 15.48 -14.98 4.31
CA VAL A 4 14.11 -15.23 3.85
C VAL A 4 13.74 -14.15 2.85
N ILE A 5 13.33 -14.56 1.66
CA ILE A 5 12.90 -13.65 0.59
C ILE A 5 11.38 -13.56 0.60
N GLY A 6 10.84 -12.35 0.74
CA GLY A 6 9.43 -12.04 0.57
C GLY A 6 9.16 -11.38 -0.78
N ILE A 7 8.14 -11.85 -1.50
CA ILE A 7 7.80 -11.36 -2.84
C ILE A 7 6.30 -11.09 -2.92
N ASP A 8 5.95 -9.84 -3.18
CA ASP A 8 4.61 -9.42 -3.56
C ASP A 8 4.49 -9.43 -5.08
N VAL A 9 3.74 -10.40 -5.61
CA VAL A 9 3.49 -10.56 -7.05
C VAL A 9 2.17 -9.86 -7.39
N GLY A 10 2.25 -8.56 -7.61
CA GLY A 10 1.09 -7.76 -7.99
C GLY A 10 0.80 -7.78 -9.49
N ILE A 11 -0.35 -7.19 -9.90
CA ILE A 11 -0.77 -7.10 -11.31
C ILE A 11 0.16 -6.16 -12.09
N SER A 12 0.55 -5.02 -11.51
CA SER A 12 1.32 -3.97 -12.18
C SER A 12 2.79 -3.92 -11.79
N THR A 13 3.13 -4.48 -10.63
CA THR A 13 4.49 -4.48 -10.09
C THR A 13 4.77 -5.73 -9.29
N THR A 14 6.00 -6.25 -9.40
CA THR A 14 6.56 -7.25 -8.49
C THR A 14 7.53 -6.56 -7.55
N LYS A 15 7.37 -6.79 -6.25
CA LYS A 15 8.22 -6.22 -5.20
C LYS A 15 8.88 -7.34 -4.43
N ILE A 16 10.16 -7.20 -4.12
CA ILE A 16 10.97 -8.22 -3.49
C ILE A 16 11.83 -7.62 -2.40
N VAL A 17 11.90 -8.29 -1.28
CA VAL A 17 12.76 -7.95 -0.14
C VAL A 17 13.41 -9.23 0.41
N GLY A 18 14.58 -9.09 1.00
CA GLY A 18 15.15 -10.12 1.87
C GLY A 18 15.08 -9.67 3.32
N ILE A 19 14.89 -10.60 4.22
CA ILE A 19 15.06 -10.38 5.67
C ILE A 19 16.15 -11.34 6.15
N ASN A 20 17.17 -10.77 6.77
CA ASN A 20 18.27 -11.56 7.35
C ASN A 20 17.87 -12.13 8.73
N LYS A 21 18.75 -12.95 9.31
CA LYS A 21 18.56 -13.55 10.64
C LYS A 21 18.35 -12.55 11.79
N ASP A 22 18.79 -11.32 11.60
CA ASP A 22 18.68 -10.25 12.61
C ASP A 22 17.37 -9.46 12.43
N GLY A 23 16.50 -9.88 11.49
CA GLY A 23 15.24 -9.23 11.18
C GLY A 23 15.38 -7.96 10.32
N ILE A 24 16.55 -7.71 9.73
CA ILE A 24 16.83 -6.48 8.96
C ILE A 24 16.46 -6.70 7.51
N VAL A 25 15.70 -5.74 6.95
CA VAL A 25 15.34 -5.69 5.54
C VAL A 25 16.57 -5.38 4.68
N ILE A 26 16.80 -6.22 3.68
CA ILE A 26 17.86 -6.07 2.68
C ILE A 26 17.27 -5.38 1.45
N SER A 27 17.91 -4.30 1.04
CA SER A 27 17.72 -3.51 -0.21
C SER A 27 16.48 -3.87 -1.06
N PRO A 28 15.29 -3.33 -0.77
CA PRO A 28 14.07 -3.65 -1.50
C PRO A 28 14.19 -3.34 -3.00
N LEU A 29 13.60 -4.19 -3.85
CA LEU A 29 13.57 -4.02 -5.30
C LEU A 29 12.12 -4.04 -5.81
N ARG A 30 11.78 -3.09 -6.70
CA ARG A 30 10.51 -3.06 -7.44
C ARG A 30 10.77 -3.19 -8.92
N ILE A 31 10.01 -4.07 -9.59
CA ILE A 31 10.03 -4.25 -11.04
C ILE A 31 8.61 -4.06 -11.57
N LYS A 32 8.47 -3.39 -12.72
CA LYS A 32 7.19 -3.31 -13.42
C LYS A 32 6.81 -4.71 -13.93
N ALA A 33 5.62 -5.17 -13.60
CA ALA A 33 5.10 -6.44 -14.07
C ALA A 33 4.33 -6.26 -15.38
N THR A 34 4.65 -7.09 -16.37
CA THR A 34 3.89 -7.25 -17.62
C THR A 34 3.27 -8.64 -17.69
N ASP A 35 3.98 -9.62 -17.16
CA ASP A 35 3.57 -10.99 -16.95
C ASP A 35 4.03 -11.44 -15.55
N PRO A 36 3.15 -12.00 -14.71
CA PRO A 36 3.49 -12.33 -13.32
C PRO A 36 4.64 -13.32 -13.19
N VAL A 37 4.67 -14.36 -14.03
CA VAL A 37 5.70 -15.41 -13.96
C VAL A 37 7.06 -14.85 -14.37
N THR A 38 7.14 -14.25 -15.55
CA THR A 38 8.37 -13.65 -16.08
C THR A 38 8.90 -12.58 -15.12
N SER A 39 8.00 -11.73 -14.60
CA SER A 39 8.37 -10.65 -13.68
C SER A 39 8.90 -11.19 -12.35
N LEU A 40 8.31 -12.27 -11.82
CA LEU A 40 8.78 -12.92 -10.59
C LEU A 40 10.20 -13.46 -10.76
N TYR A 41 10.43 -14.31 -11.78
CA TYR A 41 11.74 -14.92 -11.98
C TYR A 41 12.82 -13.88 -12.32
N GLY A 42 12.45 -12.87 -13.14
CA GLY A 42 13.34 -11.74 -13.44
C GLY A 42 13.66 -10.89 -12.20
N ALA A 43 12.67 -10.59 -11.37
CA ALA A 43 12.86 -9.85 -10.12
C ALA A 43 13.76 -10.62 -9.15
N PHE A 44 13.50 -11.92 -8.98
CA PHE A 44 14.28 -12.77 -8.08
C PHE A 44 15.75 -12.86 -8.51
N GLY A 45 16.01 -13.19 -9.78
CA GLY A 45 17.39 -13.26 -10.31
C GLY A 45 18.12 -11.91 -10.20
N LYS A 46 17.45 -10.81 -10.56
CA LYS A 46 18.02 -9.47 -10.40
C LYS A 46 18.29 -9.12 -8.94
N TYR A 47 17.37 -9.45 -8.03
CA TYR A 47 17.53 -9.18 -6.61
C TYR A 47 18.76 -9.89 -6.02
N LEU A 48 18.93 -11.18 -6.33
CA LEU A 48 20.11 -11.95 -5.89
C LEU A 48 21.41 -11.33 -6.45
N HIS A 49 21.42 -11.01 -7.74
CA HIS A 49 22.58 -10.41 -8.40
C HIS A 49 22.97 -9.06 -7.78
N ASP A 50 21.99 -8.13 -7.63
CA ASP A 50 22.26 -6.77 -7.15
C ASP A 50 22.74 -6.77 -5.68
N ASN A 51 22.25 -7.71 -4.87
CA ASN A 51 22.64 -7.85 -3.44
C ASN A 51 23.78 -8.84 -3.20
N LYS A 52 24.31 -9.48 -4.26
CA LYS A 52 25.39 -10.49 -4.19
C LYS A 52 25.05 -11.68 -3.27
N ILE A 53 23.78 -12.10 -3.33
CA ILE A 53 23.26 -13.24 -2.55
C ILE A 53 23.33 -14.49 -3.44
N SER A 54 23.92 -15.57 -2.94
CA SER A 54 23.90 -16.87 -3.60
C SER A 54 22.59 -17.61 -3.29
N LEU A 55 22.22 -18.60 -4.13
CA LEU A 55 21.03 -19.42 -3.89
C LEU A 55 21.10 -20.21 -2.57
N GLU A 56 22.31 -20.64 -2.18
CA GLU A 56 22.53 -21.37 -0.94
C GLU A 56 22.32 -20.50 0.32
N GLU A 57 22.42 -19.19 0.21
CA GLU A 57 22.14 -18.25 1.30
C GLU A 57 20.65 -18.03 1.52
N VAL A 58 19.79 -18.40 0.54
CA VAL A 58 18.34 -18.26 0.64
C VAL A 58 17.78 -19.45 1.41
N GLU A 59 17.28 -19.19 2.62
CA GLU A 59 16.66 -20.22 3.46
C GLU A 59 15.22 -20.55 2.99
N HIS A 60 14.47 -19.53 2.56
CA HIS A 60 13.07 -19.68 2.18
C HIS A 60 12.58 -18.55 1.27
N VAL A 61 11.59 -18.85 0.43
CA VAL A 61 10.88 -17.87 -0.38
C VAL A 61 9.41 -17.83 0.04
N MET A 62 8.93 -16.64 0.39
CA MET A 62 7.53 -16.40 0.74
C MET A 62 6.88 -15.53 -0.33
N LEU A 63 5.83 -16.04 -0.94
CA LEU A 63 5.09 -15.37 -2.00
C LEU A 63 3.77 -14.83 -1.47
N THR A 64 3.37 -13.64 -1.93
CA THR A 64 2.05 -13.06 -1.69
C THR A 64 1.59 -12.27 -2.91
N GLY A 65 0.36 -11.75 -2.87
CA GLY A 65 -0.25 -11.02 -3.96
C GLY A 65 -0.98 -11.90 -4.96
N VAL A 66 -1.91 -11.27 -5.71
CA VAL A 66 -2.84 -11.96 -6.65
C VAL A 66 -2.13 -12.72 -7.75
N GLY A 67 -0.94 -12.29 -8.18
CA GLY A 67 -0.16 -12.95 -9.23
C GLY A 67 0.36 -14.33 -8.83
N THR A 68 0.36 -14.66 -7.53
CA THR A 68 0.79 -15.98 -7.03
C THR A 68 -0.14 -17.12 -7.47
N ALA A 69 -1.34 -16.81 -7.97
CA ALA A 69 -2.24 -17.81 -8.55
C ALA A 69 -1.62 -18.53 -9.76
N TYR A 70 -0.69 -17.91 -10.45
CA TYR A 70 0.02 -18.47 -11.61
C TYR A 70 1.31 -19.23 -11.23
N ILE A 71 1.69 -19.25 -9.96
CA ILE A 71 2.94 -19.86 -9.48
C ILE A 71 2.61 -21.12 -8.69
N ASN A 72 2.95 -22.28 -9.24
CA ASN A 72 2.62 -23.59 -8.64
C ASN A 72 3.87 -24.39 -8.25
N GLU A 73 5.05 -23.94 -8.62
CA GLU A 73 6.31 -24.63 -8.39
C GLU A 73 7.25 -23.84 -7.47
N PRO A 74 8.16 -24.52 -6.76
CA PRO A 74 9.20 -23.86 -5.97
C PRO A 74 10.09 -22.98 -6.84
N ILE A 75 10.41 -21.79 -6.36
CA ILE A 75 11.24 -20.81 -7.08
C ILE A 75 12.69 -21.32 -7.10
N TYR A 76 13.19 -21.64 -8.28
CA TYR A 76 14.54 -22.22 -8.49
C TYR A 76 14.83 -23.44 -7.61
N GLY A 77 13.80 -24.25 -7.25
CA GLY A 77 13.93 -25.41 -6.37
C GLY A 77 14.07 -25.06 -4.88
N LEU A 78 14.02 -23.78 -4.50
CA LEU A 78 14.07 -23.33 -3.11
C LEU A 78 12.76 -23.64 -2.37
N PRO A 79 12.80 -23.90 -1.05
CA PRO A 79 11.60 -24.01 -0.24
C PRO A 79 10.73 -22.75 -0.42
N THR A 80 9.50 -22.92 -0.93
CA THR A 80 8.62 -21.82 -1.28
C THR A 80 7.22 -22.06 -0.70
N ASN A 81 6.67 -21.04 -0.03
CA ASN A 81 5.30 -21.06 0.47
C ASN A 81 4.58 -19.74 0.10
N LYS A 82 3.26 -19.76 0.21
CA LYS A 82 2.41 -18.58 0.01
C LYS A 82 1.92 -18.05 1.36
N ALA A 83 1.91 -16.72 1.51
CA ALA A 83 1.31 -16.01 2.63
C ALA A 83 0.03 -15.33 2.16
N ASP A 84 -0.97 -15.26 3.03
CA ASP A 84 -2.15 -14.43 2.80
C ASP A 84 -1.75 -12.97 2.68
N GLU A 85 -2.29 -12.25 1.68
CA GLU A 85 -1.90 -10.87 1.36
C GLU A 85 -2.28 -9.91 2.49
N PHE A 86 -3.47 -10.09 3.08
CA PHE A 86 -3.95 -9.20 4.13
C PHE A 86 -3.18 -9.40 5.45
N LEU A 87 -2.83 -10.64 5.75
CA LEU A 87 -1.95 -10.94 6.87
C LEU A 87 -0.57 -10.36 6.67
N ALA A 88 -0.02 -10.45 5.45
CA ALA A 88 1.26 -9.85 5.10
C ALA A 88 1.21 -8.31 5.19
N ASP A 89 0.13 -7.66 4.74
CA ASP A 89 -0.07 -6.22 4.88
C ASP A 89 0.02 -5.79 6.36
N GLY A 90 -0.69 -6.49 7.25
CA GLY A 90 -0.69 -6.20 8.69
C GLY A 90 0.68 -6.41 9.35
N LEU A 91 1.35 -7.53 9.04
CA LEU A 91 2.68 -7.84 9.59
C LEU A 91 3.74 -6.83 9.12
N GLY A 92 3.75 -6.49 7.84
CA GLY A 92 4.68 -5.53 7.29
C GLY A 92 4.47 -4.12 7.83
N ALA A 93 3.22 -3.67 7.93
CA ALA A 93 2.88 -2.38 8.51
C ALA A 93 3.28 -2.29 9.99
N ARG A 94 3.05 -3.36 10.76
CA ARG A 94 3.49 -3.44 12.17
C ARG A 94 5.01 -3.39 12.29
N TYR A 95 5.72 -4.13 11.47
CA TYR A 95 7.19 -4.12 11.46
C TYR A 95 7.75 -2.72 11.21
N GLU A 96 7.20 -2.01 10.22
CA GLU A 96 7.70 -0.69 9.82
C GLU A 96 7.33 0.42 10.82
N THR A 97 6.22 0.31 11.54
CA THR A 97 5.69 1.39 12.39
C THR A 97 5.78 1.11 13.89
N GLY A 98 5.86 -0.15 14.29
CA GLY A 98 5.76 -0.55 15.69
C GLY A 98 4.35 -0.37 16.29
N ILE A 99 3.32 -0.11 15.46
CA ILE A 99 1.95 0.12 15.92
C ILE A 99 1.18 -1.21 15.92
N ASP A 100 0.63 -1.59 17.07
CA ASP A 100 -0.12 -2.84 17.21
C ASP A 100 -1.62 -2.70 16.92
N ARG A 101 -2.17 -1.48 17.09
CA ARG A 101 -3.58 -1.21 16.87
C ARG A 101 -3.79 -0.14 15.83
N MET A 102 -4.12 -0.57 14.60
CA MET A 102 -4.21 0.30 13.42
C MET A 102 -5.15 -0.24 12.35
N ILE A 103 -5.53 0.61 11.41
CA ILE A 103 -6.07 0.19 10.11
C ILE A 103 -4.96 0.34 9.07
N VAL A 104 -4.58 -0.76 8.44
CA VAL A 104 -3.68 -0.73 7.28
C VAL A 104 -4.51 -0.46 6.03
N VAL A 105 -4.07 0.51 5.25
CA VAL A 105 -4.71 0.96 4.02
C VAL A 105 -3.78 0.62 2.86
N SER A 106 -4.01 -0.51 2.22
CA SER A 106 -3.16 -1.01 1.14
C SER A 106 -3.63 -0.44 -0.20
N MET A 107 -2.96 0.62 -0.65
CA MET A 107 -3.31 1.41 -1.83
C MET A 107 -2.60 0.88 -3.08
N GLY A 108 -3.13 -0.22 -3.64
CA GLY A 108 -2.68 -0.88 -4.87
C GLY A 108 -3.49 -0.46 -6.10
N THR A 109 -3.87 -1.42 -6.95
CA THR A 109 -4.80 -1.23 -8.08
C THR A 109 -6.16 -0.74 -7.61
N GLY A 110 -6.74 -1.41 -6.59
CA GLY A 110 -7.78 -0.92 -5.71
C GLY A 110 -7.17 -0.64 -4.34
N THR A 111 -8.02 -0.53 -3.31
CA THR A 111 -7.58 -0.32 -1.93
C THR A 111 -8.23 -1.37 -1.02
N SER A 112 -7.43 -2.10 -0.25
CA SER A 112 -7.89 -3.00 0.79
C SER A 112 -7.67 -2.39 2.18
N LEU A 113 -8.54 -2.75 3.13
CA LEU A 113 -8.51 -2.29 4.50
C LEU A 113 -8.31 -3.49 5.42
N VAL A 114 -7.27 -3.45 6.23
CA VAL A 114 -6.91 -4.51 7.17
C VAL A 114 -6.84 -3.93 8.57
N GLN A 115 -7.64 -4.46 9.48
CA GLN A 115 -7.60 -4.10 10.89
C GLN A 115 -6.55 -4.94 11.60
N CYS A 116 -5.65 -4.27 12.32
CA CYS A 116 -4.73 -4.88 13.26
C CYS A 116 -5.12 -4.48 14.68
N ASP A 117 -5.25 -5.46 15.58
CA ASP A 117 -5.51 -5.23 17.01
C ASP A 117 -4.78 -6.33 17.82
N GLY A 118 -3.58 -6.04 18.27
CA GLY A 118 -2.67 -7.05 18.80
C GLY A 118 -2.36 -8.14 17.77
N ASP A 119 -2.53 -9.40 18.13
CA ASP A 119 -2.27 -10.53 17.23
C ASP A 119 -3.38 -10.77 16.18
N ARG A 120 -4.49 -10.09 16.30
CA ARG A 120 -5.60 -10.19 15.35
C ARG A 120 -5.31 -9.29 14.14
N ILE A 121 -5.21 -9.90 12.96
CA ILE A 121 -5.10 -9.21 11.67
C ILE A 121 -6.27 -9.71 10.81
N GLU A 122 -7.13 -8.80 10.36
CA GLU A 122 -8.38 -9.15 9.70
C GLU A 122 -8.68 -8.20 8.55
N HIS A 123 -9.00 -8.74 7.39
CA HIS A 123 -9.51 -7.96 6.26
C HIS A 123 -10.93 -7.48 6.59
N ILE A 124 -11.13 -6.17 6.68
CA ILE A 124 -12.42 -5.56 7.03
C ILE A 124 -13.19 -5.00 5.82
N GLY A 125 -12.59 -5.03 4.64
CA GLY A 125 -13.23 -4.56 3.41
C GLY A 125 -12.26 -3.91 2.45
N GLY A 126 -12.81 -3.25 1.44
CA GLY A 126 -12.02 -2.56 0.44
C GLY A 126 -12.80 -1.46 -0.26
N ILE A 127 -12.07 -0.64 -1.00
CA ILE A 127 -12.61 0.46 -1.80
C ILE A 127 -12.19 0.20 -3.24
N GLY A 128 -13.15 0.17 -4.18
CA GLY A 128 -12.88 -0.03 -5.61
C GLY A 128 -12.16 1.17 -6.28
N ILE A 129 -11.54 2.03 -5.47
CA ILE A 129 -10.76 3.20 -5.90
C ILE A 129 -9.32 2.98 -5.51
N GLY A 130 -8.40 3.22 -6.45
CA GLY A 130 -6.97 3.05 -6.24
C GLY A 130 -6.15 3.50 -7.44
N GLY A 131 -4.95 2.96 -7.57
CA GLY A 131 -4.03 3.24 -8.68
C GLY A 131 -4.63 2.89 -10.05
N GLY A 132 -5.43 1.83 -10.14
CA GLY A 132 -6.15 1.45 -11.36
C GLY A 132 -7.18 2.50 -11.77
N THR A 133 -7.91 3.06 -10.81
CA THR A 133 -8.86 4.15 -11.05
C THR A 133 -8.15 5.40 -11.56
N LEU A 134 -7.06 5.79 -10.87
CA LEU A 134 -6.24 6.94 -11.29
C LEU A 134 -5.70 6.74 -12.70
N GLN A 135 -5.15 5.59 -13.01
CA GLN A 135 -4.62 5.26 -14.33
C GLN A 135 -5.70 5.28 -15.43
N GLY A 136 -6.86 4.66 -15.17
CA GLY A 136 -7.97 4.60 -16.10
C GLY A 136 -8.52 6.00 -16.46
N LEU A 137 -8.77 6.81 -15.44
CA LEU A 137 -9.28 8.19 -15.62
C LEU A 137 -8.22 9.09 -16.28
N SER A 138 -6.95 8.96 -15.91
CA SER A 138 -5.86 9.71 -16.55
C SER A 138 -5.72 9.36 -18.03
N ARG A 139 -5.89 8.08 -18.40
CA ARG A 139 -5.92 7.67 -19.82
C ARG A 139 -7.07 8.31 -20.57
N MET A 140 -8.26 8.38 -19.97
CA MET A 140 -9.44 8.98 -20.59
C MET A 140 -9.34 10.49 -20.74
N LEU A 141 -8.93 11.19 -19.68
CA LEU A 141 -8.99 12.65 -19.59
C LEU A 141 -7.68 13.33 -20.00
N LEU A 142 -6.53 12.75 -19.66
CA LEU A 142 -5.21 13.34 -19.91
C LEU A 142 -4.45 12.68 -21.08
N LYS A 143 -5.01 11.60 -21.66
CA LYS A 143 -4.39 10.79 -22.73
C LYS A 143 -3.01 10.23 -22.35
N THR A 144 -2.83 9.93 -21.06
CA THR A 144 -1.65 9.24 -20.52
C THR A 144 -2.07 8.32 -19.39
N ASP A 145 -1.36 7.20 -19.23
CA ASP A 145 -1.52 6.26 -18.11
C ASP A 145 -0.25 6.17 -17.25
N ASP A 146 0.73 7.00 -17.53
CA ASP A 146 1.92 7.14 -16.71
C ASP A 146 1.62 7.99 -15.46
N ILE A 147 1.38 7.32 -14.34
CA ILE A 147 1.06 7.95 -13.05
C ILE A 147 2.17 8.91 -12.60
N LYS A 148 3.43 8.66 -12.94
CA LYS A 148 4.52 9.58 -12.61
C LYS A 148 4.37 10.90 -13.37
N GLN A 149 4.02 10.83 -14.66
CA GLN A 149 3.73 12.02 -15.46
C GLN A 149 2.51 12.77 -14.93
N VAL A 150 1.41 12.06 -14.60
CA VAL A 150 0.21 12.66 -14.01
C VAL A 150 0.52 13.36 -12.71
N SER A 151 1.31 12.73 -11.84
CA SER A 151 1.74 13.33 -10.57
C SER A 151 2.58 14.59 -10.76
N THR A 152 3.45 14.60 -11.77
CA THR A 152 4.27 15.79 -12.10
C THR A 152 3.41 16.93 -12.60
N LEU A 153 2.45 16.67 -13.49
CA LEU A 153 1.46 17.69 -13.93
C LEU A 153 0.70 18.27 -12.74
N ALA A 154 0.20 17.42 -11.86
CA ALA A 154 -0.59 17.81 -10.70
C ALA A 154 0.13 18.78 -9.73
N LEU A 155 1.46 18.80 -9.72
CA LEU A 155 2.23 19.75 -8.90
C LEU A 155 2.05 21.22 -9.35
N GLN A 156 1.55 21.46 -10.56
CA GLN A 156 1.33 22.79 -11.13
C GLN A 156 -0.16 23.15 -11.24
N GLY A 157 -1.05 22.25 -10.82
CA GLY A 157 -2.49 22.42 -10.90
C GLY A 157 -3.05 23.28 -9.77
N ASP A 158 -4.20 23.92 -10.07
CA ASP A 158 -5.00 24.66 -9.09
C ASP A 158 -6.32 23.90 -8.85
N ILE A 159 -6.50 23.39 -7.62
CA ILE A 159 -7.66 22.58 -7.24
C ILE A 159 -8.97 23.38 -7.28
N THR A 160 -8.93 24.72 -7.14
CA THR A 160 -10.10 25.60 -7.20
C THR A 160 -10.75 25.66 -8.59
N ASN A 161 -10.04 25.21 -9.63
CA ASN A 161 -10.56 25.07 -10.98
C ASN A 161 -11.32 23.75 -11.19
N ILE A 162 -11.28 22.84 -10.21
CA ILE A 162 -11.84 21.49 -10.30
C ILE A 162 -12.81 21.21 -9.18
N ASN A 163 -12.40 21.38 -7.92
CA ASN A 163 -13.22 21.04 -6.77
C ASN A 163 -14.08 22.21 -6.31
N LEU A 164 -15.30 21.90 -5.87
CA LEU A 164 -16.11 22.84 -5.12
C LEU A 164 -15.67 22.77 -3.65
N LEU A 165 -15.26 23.90 -3.10
CA LEU A 165 -14.80 24.01 -1.72
C LEU A 165 -15.91 24.55 -0.81
N ILE A 166 -15.77 24.38 0.51
CA ILE A 166 -16.70 24.94 1.49
C ILE A 166 -16.77 26.45 1.35
N GLY A 167 -15.65 27.15 1.08
CA GLY A 167 -15.58 28.58 0.85
C GLY A 167 -16.35 29.09 -0.37
N ASP A 168 -16.63 28.21 -1.34
CA ASP A 168 -17.42 28.56 -2.53
C ASP A 168 -18.92 28.60 -2.24
N ILE A 169 -19.37 27.88 -1.20
CA ILE A 169 -20.79 27.70 -0.88
C ILE A 169 -21.21 28.34 0.45
N SER A 170 -20.25 28.83 1.23
CA SER A 170 -20.51 29.46 2.52
C SER A 170 -19.62 30.68 2.72
N ALA A 171 -20.21 31.79 3.15
CA ALA A 171 -19.49 33.01 3.50
C ALA A 171 -18.76 32.93 4.86
N GLN A 172 -19.06 31.90 5.66
CA GLN A 172 -18.47 31.66 6.98
C GLN A 172 -18.14 30.17 7.14
N PRO A 173 -17.13 29.83 7.95
CA PRO A 173 -16.83 28.44 8.27
C PRO A 173 -18.08 27.70 8.78
N LEU A 174 -18.40 26.58 8.17
CA LEU A 174 -19.41 25.68 8.71
C LEU A 174 -18.82 24.94 9.92
N SER A 175 -19.67 24.60 10.90
CA SER A 175 -19.20 23.98 12.16
C SER A 175 -18.27 22.78 11.89
N GLY A 176 -17.00 22.91 12.28
CA GLY A 176 -15.99 21.86 12.13
C GLY A 176 -15.43 21.67 10.73
N LEU A 177 -15.86 22.48 9.72
CA LEU A 177 -15.35 22.38 8.34
C LEU A 177 -14.54 23.63 7.96
N PRO A 178 -13.25 23.50 7.63
CA PRO A 178 -12.45 24.61 7.11
C PRO A 178 -12.92 25.04 5.72
N MET A 179 -12.67 26.31 5.37
CA MET A 179 -13.12 26.89 4.10
C MET A 179 -12.48 26.23 2.86
N ASP A 180 -11.28 25.69 3.03
CA ASP A 180 -10.53 24.96 1.99
C ASP A 180 -10.88 23.46 1.90
N ALA A 181 -11.78 22.97 2.76
CA ALA A 181 -12.25 21.60 2.65
C ALA A 181 -13.08 21.39 1.39
N THR A 182 -12.90 20.22 0.76
CA THR A 182 -13.66 19.83 -0.43
C THR A 182 -15.12 19.53 -0.06
N ALA A 183 -16.06 20.31 -0.62
CA ALA A 183 -17.49 20.02 -0.55
C ALA A 183 -17.91 19.01 -1.62
N SER A 184 -17.35 19.14 -2.84
CA SER A 184 -17.62 18.20 -3.93
C SER A 184 -16.41 18.06 -4.84
N LEU A 185 -15.94 16.82 -4.95
CA LEU A 185 -14.86 16.46 -5.89
C LEU A 185 -15.37 16.66 -7.32
N PHE A 186 -14.60 17.40 -8.13
CA PHE A 186 -14.99 17.82 -9.48
C PHE A 186 -16.26 18.70 -9.56
N GLY A 187 -16.79 19.16 -8.42
CA GLY A 187 -18.05 19.92 -8.37
C GLY A 187 -17.98 21.32 -8.97
N ASN A 188 -16.78 21.87 -9.18
CA ASN A 188 -16.54 23.18 -9.81
C ASN A 188 -15.65 23.07 -11.05
N ALA A 189 -15.63 21.90 -11.72
CA ALA A 189 -14.76 21.69 -12.87
C ALA A 189 -15.07 22.68 -13.99
N LYS A 190 -14.14 23.61 -14.23
CA LYS A 190 -14.26 24.65 -15.25
C LYS A 190 -14.03 24.07 -16.63
N SER A 191 -14.77 24.56 -17.63
CA SER A 191 -14.64 24.10 -19.03
C SER A 191 -13.27 24.39 -19.65
N ASN A 192 -12.52 25.34 -19.09
CA ASN A 192 -11.18 25.72 -19.50
C ASN A 192 -10.09 25.26 -18.50
N ALA A 193 -10.41 24.32 -17.60
CA ALA A 193 -9.42 23.76 -16.68
C ALA A 193 -8.25 23.17 -17.44
N SER A 194 -7.04 23.45 -16.96
CA SER A 194 -5.80 22.96 -17.56
C SER A 194 -5.62 21.45 -17.35
N ARG A 195 -4.67 20.85 -18.05
CA ARG A 195 -4.30 19.45 -17.82
C ARG A 195 -3.72 19.24 -16.43
N GLU A 196 -3.02 20.24 -15.92
CA GLU A 196 -2.44 20.31 -14.60
C GLU A 196 -3.53 20.29 -13.53
N ASP A 197 -4.57 21.10 -13.69
CA ASP A 197 -5.74 21.16 -12.81
C ASP A 197 -6.46 19.80 -12.77
N ILE A 198 -6.74 19.23 -13.95
CA ILE A 198 -7.39 17.92 -14.07
C ILE A 198 -6.54 16.83 -13.40
N ALA A 199 -5.23 16.84 -13.59
CA ALA A 199 -4.33 15.88 -12.96
C ALA A 199 -4.38 15.97 -11.43
N LEU A 200 -4.37 17.19 -10.88
CA LEU A 200 -4.49 17.42 -9.44
C LEU A 200 -5.87 16.97 -8.94
N GLY A 201 -6.93 17.32 -9.64
CA GLY A 201 -8.30 16.91 -9.33
C GLY A 201 -8.45 15.40 -9.24
N LEU A 202 -7.90 14.65 -10.21
CA LEU A 202 -7.92 13.19 -10.23
C LEU A 202 -7.18 12.57 -9.05
N ILE A 203 -5.99 13.06 -8.73
CA ILE A 203 -5.20 12.55 -7.58
C ILE A 203 -5.93 12.88 -6.28
N CYS A 204 -6.40 14.12 -6.10
CA CYS A 204 -7.17 14.51 -4.92
C CYS A 204 -8.42 13.66 -4.75
N MET A 205 -9.15 13.41 -5.84
CA MET A 205 -10.35 12.57 -5.82
C MET A 205 -10.02 11.14 -5.32
N VAL A 206 -8.98 10.52 -5.87
CA VAL A 206 -8.59 9.16 -5.47
C VAL A 206 -8.16 9.13 -4.01
N LEU A 207 -7.23 10.01 -3.59
CA LEU A 207 -6.68 10.00 -2.23
C LEU A 207 -7.74 10.37 -1.18
N GLN A 208 -8.56 11.40 -1.42
CA GLN A 208 -9.61 11.81 -0.48
C GLN A 208 -10.72 10.75 -0.38
N SER A 209 -11.09 10.10 -1.49
CA SER A 209 -12.08 9.01 -1.46
C SER A 209 -11.57 7.81 -0.66
N ILE A 210 -10.28 7.45 -0.83
CA ILE A 210 -9.65 6.38 -0.03
C ILE A 210 -9.66 6.77 1.46
N GLY A 211 -9.16 7.97 1.79
CA GLY A 211 -9.09 8.41 3.18
C GLY A 211 -10.46 8.48 3.86
N SER A 212 -11.45 9.10 3.22
CA SER A 212 -12.83 9.19 3.75
C SER A 212 -13.47 7.82 3.88
N GLY A 213 -13.36 6.98 2.85
CA GLY A 213 -13.88 5.61 2.87
C GLY A 213 -13.26 4.77 3.99
N THR A 214 -11.96 4.90 4.21
CA THR A 214 -11.24 4.22 5.30
C THR A 214 -11.75 4.67 6.68
N ILE A 215 -11.85 5.98 6.91
CA ILE A 215 -12.33 6.53 8.17
C ILE A 215 -13.76 6.05 8.46
N LEU A 216 -14.65 6.16 7.47
CA LEU A 216 -16.06 5.75 7.61
C LEU A 216 -16.20 4.25 7.87
N SER A 217 -15.39 3.40 7.21
CA SER A 217 -15.40 1.94 7.39
C SER A 217 -14.93 1.50 8.78
N SER A 218 -14.16 2.33 9.47
CA SER A 218 -13.53 1.99 10.76
C SER A 218 -14.07 2.77 11.96
N LEU A 219 -15.10 3.60 11.79
CA LEU A 219 -15.67 4.42 12.86
C LEU A 219 -16.02 3.61 14.13
N ASN A 220 -16.57 2.42 13.96
CA ASN A 220 -17.02 1.57 15.07
C ASN A 220 -15.86 0.90 15.83
N THR A 221 -14.64 0.94 15.29
CA THR A 221 -13.47 0.31 15.92
C THR A 221 -12.82 1.19 16.99
N GLY A 222 -13.07 2.50 16.93
CA GLY A 222 -12.38 3.50 17.74
C GLY A 222 -10.88 3.66 17.40
N ILE A 223 -10.41 3.02 16.33
CA ILE A 223 -9.02 3.14 15.86
C ILE A 223 -8.86 4.49 15.12
N LYS A 224 -7.77 5.20 15.42
CA LYS A 224 -7.44 6.49 14.83
C LYS A 224 -6.07 6.48 14.12
N GLU A 225 -5.34 5.39 14.19
CA GLU A 225 -4.06 5.21 13.51
C GLU A 225 -4.29 4.47 12.18
N TYR A 226 -3.97 5.11 11.08
CA TYR A 226 -4.08 4.60 9.72
C TYR A 226 -2.70 4.50 9.10
N VAL A 227 -2.28 3.30 8.73
CA VAL A 227 -0.97 3.07 8.09
C VAL A 227 -1.19 2.85 6.60
N LEU A 228 -0.70 3.80 5.80
CA LEU A 228 -0.84 3.81 4.35
C LEU A 228 0.32 3.04 3.72
N ILE A 229 0.00 2.01 2.96
CA ILE A 229 0.98 1.20 2.23
C ILE A 229 0.61 1.10 0.74
N GLY A 230 1.53 0.57 -0.07
CA GLY A 230 1.29 0.38 -1.51
C GLY A 230 1.79 1.53 -2.38
N ASN A 231 1.61 1.39 -3.70
CA ASN A 231 2.26 2.26 -4.69
C ASN A 231 1.80 3.72 -4.66
N LEU A 232 0.53 3.99 -4.27
CA LEU A 232 0.01 5.36 -4.24
C LEU A 232 0.65 6.21 -3.13
N THR A 233 1.27 5.59 -2.12
CA THR A 233 2.01 6.32 -1.07
C THR A 233 3.21 7.10 -1.61
N LEU A 234 3.67 6.76 -2.82
CA LEU A 234 4.78 7.44 -3.49
C LEU A 234 4.37 8.77 -4.15
N LEU A 235 3.08 9.05 -4.24
CA LEU A 235 2.59 10.33 -4.77
C LEU A 235 2.93 11.46 -3.80
N PRO A 236 3.64 12.52 -4.25
CA PRO A 236 3.98 13.66 -3.38
C PRO A 236 2.74 14.35 -2.82
N GLN A 237 1.60 14.29 -3.52
CA GLN A 237 0.31 14.85 -3.10
C GLN A 237 -0.24 14.21 -1.81
N CYS A 238 0.25 13.04 -1.43
CA CYS A 238 -0.09 12.44 -0.14
C CYS A 238 0.28 13.35 1.04
N LYS A 239 1.35 14.17 0.88
CA LYS A 239 1.83 15.10 1.92
C LYS A 239 0.89 16.28 2.18
N ASP A 240 -0.01 16.56 1.26
CA ASP A 240 -0.99 17.66 1.38
C ASP A 240 -2.36 17.10 1.76
N VAL A 241 -2.80 16.02 1.07
CA VAL A 241 -4.14 15.46 1.23
C VAL A 241 -4.33 14.84 2.62
N PHE A 242 -3.45 13.92 3.04
CA PHE A 242 -3.66 13.21 4.30
C PHE A 242 -3.52 14.11 5.53
N PRO A 243 -2.55 15.04 5.66
CA PRO A 243 -2.53 15.98 6.77
C PRO A 243 -3.75 16.91 6.83
N ALA A 244 -4.35 17.29 5.70
CA ALA A 244 -5.61 18.03 5.70
C ALA A 244 -6.76 17.18 6.27
N MET A 245 -6.81 15.90 5.92
CA MET A 245 -7.81 14.96 6.47
C MET A 245 -7.57 14.66 7.95
N GLU A 246 -6.32 14.55 8.41
CA GLU A 246 -5.99 14.39 9.84
C GLU A 246 -6.60 15.50 10.69
N ARG A 247 -6.42 16.75 10.23
CA ARG A 247 -7.00 17.92 10.93
C ARG A 247 -8.53 17.89 10.94
N LEU A 248 -9.14 17.47 9.82
CA LEU A 248 -10.59 17.44 9.67
C LEU A 248 -11.25 16.35 10.52
N TYR A 249 -10.65 15.15 10.56
CA TYR A 249 -11.25 13.98 11.19
C TYR A 249 -10.64 13.60 12.55
N HIS A 250 -9.61 14.32 13.00
CA HIS A 250 -8.87 14.03 14.25
C HIS A 250 -8.34 12.60 14.32
N VAL A 251 -7.65 12.21 13.24
CA VAL A 251 -7.02 10.90 13.04
C VAL A 251 -5.55 11.08 12.65
N HIS A 252 -4.81 9.98 12.52
CA HIS A 252 -3.40 10.00 12.11
C HIS A 252 -3.18 9.06 10.92
N PHE A 253 -2.60 9.59 9.84
CA PHE A 253 -2.16 8.82 8.69
C PHE A 253 -0.64 8.71 8.69
N ARG A 254 -0.13 7.48 8.68
CA ARG A 254 1.29 7.18 8.70
C ARG A 254 1.71 6.55 7.38
N ILE A 255 2.71 7.10 6.73
CA ILE A 255 3.36 6.49 5.57
C ILE A 255 4.73 6.01 6.02
N PRO A 256 4.95 4.69 6.21
CA PRO A 256 6.23 4.17 6.64
C PRO A 256 7.30 4.31 5.55
N LYS A 257 8.57 4.20 5.94
CA LYS A 257 9.72 4.37 5.04
C LYS A 257 9.65 3.43 3.83
N HIS A 258 9.32 2.17 4.05
CA HIS A 258 9.22 1.17 3.00
C HIS A 258 7.75 0.85 2.67
N SER A 259 6.88 1.87 2.65
CA SER A 259 5.43 1.75 2.48
C SER A 259 5.02 0.92 1.26
N GLU A 260 5.72 1.03 0.14
CA GLU A 260 5.43 0.24 -1.04
C GLU A 260 5.85 -1.24 -0.91
N PHE A 261 6.74 -1.58 0.02
CA PHE A 261 7.26 -2.93 0.23
C PHE A 261 6.67 -3.65 1.44
N CYS A 262 5.79 -3.02 2.21
CA CYS A 262 5.23 -3.60 3.44
C CYS A 262 4.64 -5.00 3.23
N THR A 263 3.88 -5.23 2.16
CA THR A 263 3.31 -6.53 1.82
C THR A 263 4.38 -7.61 1.62
N ALA A 264 5.47 -7.29 0.90
CA ALA A 264 6.59 -8.21 0.70
C ALA A 264 7.36 -8.46 2.02
N ILE A 265 7.56 -7.41 2.83
CA ILE A 265 8.17 -7.52 4.17
C ILE A 265 7.33 -8.45 5.05
N GLY A 266 6.02 -8.24 5.10
CA GLY A 266 5.11 -9.05 5.90
C GLY A 266 5.06 -10.51 5.44
N ALA A 267 5.13 -10.78 4.13
CA ALA A 267 5.23 -12.13 3.61
C ALA A 267 6.49 -12.84 4.14
N ALA A 268 7.66 -12.18 4.11
CA ALA A 268 8.87 -12.76 4.66
C ALA A 268 8.78 -12.98 6.18
N LEU A 269 8.16 -12.05 6.92
CA LEU A 269 7.98 -12.15 8.38
C LEU A 269 7.04 -13.29 8.76
N TYR A 270 6.05 -13.61 7.94
CA TYR A 270 5.13 -14.72 8.18
C TYR A 270 5.85 -16.07 8.32
N TYR A 271 6.96 -16.26 7.62
CA TYR A 271 7.81 -17.45 7.79
C TYR A 271 8.30 -17.61 9.24
N TYR A 272 8.73 -16.54 9.87
CA TYR A 272 9.25 -16.58 11.24
C TYR A 272 8.15 -16.84 12.26
N GLN A 273 6.92 -16.35 12.05
CA GLN A 273 5.78 -16.69 12.91
C GLN A 273 5.49 -18.19 12.90
N GLY A 274 5.46 -18.81 11.73
CA GLY A 274 5.26 -20.25 11.60
C GLY A 274 6.33 -21.09 12.31
N ILE A 275 7.58 -20.61 12.39
CA ILE A 275 8.65 -21.27 13.17
C ILE A 275 8.40 -21.13 14.67
N LEU A 276 7.98 -19.96 15.14
CA LEU A 276 7.71 -19.74 16.57
C LEU A 276 6.54 -20.60 17.05
N GLU A 277 5.45 -20.69 16.28
CA GLU A 277 4.31 -21.56 16.62
C GLU A 277 4.68 -23.05 16.67
N LYS A 278 5.52 -23.53 15.74
CA LYS A 278 6.02 -24.90 15.77
C LYS A 278 6.88 -25.21 16.99
N LYS A 279 7.73 -24.27 17.40
CA LYS A 279 8.54 -24.40 18.62
C LYS A 279 7.67 -24.46 19.88
N GLN A 280 6.65 -23.62 20.00
CA GLN A 280 5.73 -23.63 21.14
C GLN A 280 4.92 -24.94 21.22
N LYS A 281 4.41 -25.44 20.08
CA LYS A 281 3.68 -26.73 20.03
C LYS A 281 4.59 -27.94 20.35
N GLY A 282 5.86 -27.91 19.92
CA GLY A 282 6.84 -28.94 20.20
C GLY A 282 7.26 -29.02 21.67
N GLN A 283 7.29 -27.90 22.41
CA GLN A 283 7.58 -27.87 23.85
C GLN A 283 6.42 -28.41 24.70
N HIS A 284 5.17 -28.29 24.23
CA HIS A 284 4.00 -28.86 24.94
C HIS A 284 3.88 -30.39 24.79
N HIS A 285 4.57 -31.03 23.83
CA HIS A 285 4.56 -32.49 23.65
C HIS A 285 5.69 -33.20 24.38
N GLN A 286 6.70 -32.49 24.88
CA GLN A 286 7.79 -33.08 25.69
C GLN A 286 7.57 -32.96 27.20
N GLY A 287 6.46 -32.39 27.64
CA GLY A 287 6.12 -32.19 29.05
C GLY A 287 4.93 -33.06 29.55
N LYS A 288 4.62 -34.16 28.85
CA LYS A 288 3.63 -35.16 29.32
C LYS A 288 4.26 -36.52 29.51
#